data_616aa53379e5b1ebea5cb747ffe3756b
#
_entry.id   616aa53379e5b1ebea5cb747ffe3756b
#
_cell.length_a   1.000
_cell.length_b   1.000
_cell.length_c   1.000
_cell.angle_alpha   90.00
_cell.angle_beta   90.00
_cell.angle_gamma   90.00
#
_symmetry.space_group_name_H-M   'P 1'
#
loop_
_entity.id
_entity.type
_entity.pdbx_description
1 polymer ?
#
loop_
_entity_poly.entity_id
_entity_poly.type
_entity_poly.pdbx_seq_one_letter_code
_entity_poly.pdbx_strand_id
1 'polypeptide(L)'
;MRKSFCLLPLAAALLLSGCVNLAPDYTRPEAPVAAAWPQDEATASATVLTDGLAQWGDFFTDPRMRELIRLGLMNNRDLRSATYAVEQARAQYGVSRADLFPTIAAAADETASRTPRSVSASGRESTSQVYTAQLGMTAYELDLFGRVRNLNEQTLQAYMQTEAAQRSMQMTVITEIAQTWLSLGAAKDLLKLANQTYESQVQSLKLIEKSYELGASSQLEVQQAVTTVASAQAAQAQARRSVSQYRNALNVLVGSPIDPSLEPNGLVDSATNPVSTVSGMPSEVLLQRPDIAAAEAALRSANANIGVARAAFFPSISLTGAFGTTSTELSDLFSSGTGFWNFVPQISLPIFTGGRNVANLQAAEAAQKAAVADYESAIQKAFQEVADALAMEGTVGDELKAQQKLADATAESLRLSEERYKNGAESYLTVLDSQRANFSAQQTLISTKLSRVTSFVTLYKVLGGGSQLEPQAAQSGQAQAVQGDAVGTNGSSLAGSGNERS
;
A
#
# COMPACT_ATOMS: atom_id res chain seq x y z
N MET A 1 -15.06 -54.43 42.10
CA MET A 1 -14.92 -54.30 40.67
C MET A 1 -16.25 -53.88 40.03
N ARG A 2 -16.75 -52.66 40.17
CA ARG A 2 -17.97 -52.16 39.46
C ARG A 2 -18.17 -50.63 39.58
N LYS A 3 -17.14 -49.81 39.45
CA LYS A 3 -17.29 -48.32 39.35
C LYS A 3 -16.55 -47.66 38.20
N SER A 4 -15.91 -48.43 37.29
CA SER A 4 -15.12 -47.84 36.18
C SER A 4 -15.89 -47.71 34.86
N PHE A 5 -17.18 -48.05 34.81
CA PHE A 5 -17.95 -48.12 33.55
C PHE A 5 -18.73 -46.84 33.21
N CYS A 6 -18.84 -45.87 34.11
CA CYS A 6 -19.59 -44.61 33.83
C CYS A 6 -18.75 -43.46 33.27
N LEU A 7 -17.41 -43.54 33.28
CA LEU A 7 -16.55 -42.51 32.77
C LEU A 7 -16.30 -42.62 31.25
N LEU A 8 -16.43 -43.82 30.70
CA LEU A 8 -16.22 -44.07 29.28
C LEU A 8 -17.26 -43.36 28.37
N PRO A 9 -18.59 -43.38 28.64
CA PRO A 9 -19.55 -42.69 27.81
C PRO A 9 -19.46 -41.15 27.91
N LEU A 10 -19.03 -40.62 29.06
CA LEU A 10 -18.80 -39.18 29.22
C LEU A 10 -17.57 -38.69 28.44
N ALA A 11 -16.50 -39.48 28.40
CA ALA A 11 -15.33 -39.24 27.57
C ALA A 11 -15.64 -39.39 26.07
N ALA A 12 -16.47 -40.35 25.67
CA ALA A 12 -16.92 -40.55 24.31
C ALA A 12 -17.87 -39.43 23.84
N ALA A 13 -18.72 -38.90 24.71
CA ALA A 13 -19.59 -37.75 24.41
C ALA A 13 -18.82 -36.44 24.24
N LEU A 14 -17.70 -36.25 24.95
CA LEU A 14 -16.79 -35.12 24.80
C LEU A 14 -15.97 -35.22 23.51
N LEU A 15 -15.70 -36.41 23.01
CA LEU A 15 -15.01 -36.63 21.75
C LEU A 15 -15.92 -36.49 20.52
N LEU A 16 -17.23 -36.58 20.67
CA LEU A 16 -18.24 -36.43 19.63
C LEU A 16 -18.76 -34.99 19.48
N SER A 17 -18.52 -34.11 20.46
CA SER A 17 -18.73 -32.68 20.27
C SER A 17 -17.55 -32.11 19.46
N GLY A 18 -17.64 -32.16 18.15
CA GLY A 18 -16.60 -31.74 17.20
C GLY A 18 -15.92 -30.45 17.63
N CYS A 19 -14.68 -30.27 17.20
CA CYS A 19 -13.81 -29.13 17.49
C CYS A 19 -14.57 -27.79 17.57
N VAL A 20 -14.79 -27.28 18.79
CA VAL A 20 -15.54 -26.05 19.03
C VAL A 20 -14.62 -24.86 18.74
N ASN A 21 -15.05 -23.96 17.87
CA ASN A 21 -14.38 -22.67 17.71
C ASN A 21 -14.98 -21.68 18.72
N LEU A 22 -14.13 -21.07 19.57
CA LEU A 22 -14.55 -20.13 20.60
C LEU A 22 -14.50 -18.67 20.15
N ALA A 23 -14.09 -18.39 18.90
CA ALA A 23 -14.22 -17.06 18.34
C ALA A 23 -15.72 -16.70 18.16
N PRO A 24 -16.11 -15.45 18.40
CA PRO A 24 -17.46 -15.00 18.05
C PRO A 24 -17.70 -15.12 16.54
N ASP A 25 -18.94 -15.40 16.16
CA ASP A 25 -19.32 -15.31 14.73
C ASP A 25 -19.10 -13.90 14.22
N TYR A 26 -18.38 -13.79 13.11
CA TYR A 26 -18.12 -12.49 12.50
C TYR A 26 -19.36 -12.01 11.78
N THR A 27 -19.82 -10.82 12.15
CA THR A 27 -20.84 -10.08 11.40
C THR A 27 -20.21 -8.75 10.97
N ARG A 28 -20.31 -8.43 9.67
CA ARG A 28 -19.84 -7.13 9.18
C ARG A 28 -20.65 -6.02 9.84
N PRO A 29 -20.01 -5.01 10.49
CA PRO A 29 -20.73 -3.84 10.99
C PRO A 29 -21.43 -3.08 9.86
N GLU A 30 -22.58 -2.47 10.16
CA GLU A 30 -23.24 -1.60 9.21
C GLU A 30 -22.40 -0.35 8.94
N ALA A 31 -22.43 0.14 7.70
CA ALA A 31 -21.68 1.33 7.33
C ALA A 31 -22.31 2.58 8.00
N PRO A 32 -21.56 3.38 8.79
CA PRO A 32 -22.09 4.54 9.52
C PRO A 32 -22.19 5.78 8.61
N VAL A 33 -22.64 5.60 7.37
CA VAL A 33 -22.76 6.65 6.34
C VAL A 33 -24.09 6.56 5.64
N ALA A 34 -24.50 7.65 4.98
CA ALA A 34 -25.73 7.68 4.21
C ALA A 34 -25.68 6.66 3.05
N ALA A 35 -26.82 6.09 2.69
CA ALA A 35 -26.92 5.11 1.60
C ALA A 35 -26.60 5.71 0.21
N ALA A 36 -26.68 7.02 0.06
CA ALA A 36 -26.37 7.76 -1.15
C ALA A 36 -25.58 9.03 -0.82
N TRP A 37 -24.81 9.52 -1.80
CA TRP A 37 -24.07 10.77 -1.69
C TRP A 37 -25.02 11.96 -1.61
N PRO A 38 -24.62 13.06 -0.90
CA PRO A 38 -25.37 14.31 -0.93
C PRO A 38 -25.58 14.77 -2.38
N GLN A 39 -26.81 15.08 -2.75
CA GLN A 39 -27.16 15.64 -4.05
C GLN A 39 -27.33 17.15 -3.88
N ASP A 40 -26.28 17.91 -4.20
CA ASP A 40 -26.37 19.36 -4.35
C ASP A 40 -26.75 19.71 -5.81
N GLU A 41 -27.21 20.95 -6.06
CA GLU A 41 -27.56 21.42 -7.40
C GLU A 41 -26.40 21.22 -8.40
N ALA A 42 -25.16 21.28 -7.93
CA ALA A 42 -23.96 21.07 -8.72
C ALA A 42 -23.77 19.62 -9.19
N THR A 43 -24.25 18.62 -8.42
CA THR A 43 -24.08 17.18 -8.71
C THR A 43 -25.27 16.57 -9.46
N ALA A 44 -26.35 17.31 -9.65
CA ALA A 44 -27.60 16.82 -10.28
C ALA A 44 -27.45 16.43 -11.76
N SER A 45 -26.35 16.82 -12.42
CA SER A 45 -26.10 16.59 -13.86
C SER A 45 -25.17 15.40 -14.18
N ALA A 46 -24.73 14.64 -13.18
CA ALA A 46 -23.79 13.54 -13.38
C ALA A 46 -24.47 12.28 -13.96
N THR A 47 -23.92 11.72 -15.02
CA THR A 47 -24.46 10.57 -15.77
C THR A 47 -24.07 9.24 -15.12
N VAL A 48 -24.98 8.27 -15.10
CA VAL A 48 -24.80 6.92 -14.50
C VAL A 48 -23.80 6.08 -15.30
N LEU A 49 -22.73 5.56 -14.68
CA LEU A 49 -21.98 4.41 -15.17
C LEU A 49 -22.60 3.12 -14.59
N THR A 50 -23.08 2.25 -15.46
CA THR A 50 -23.63 0.94 -15.11
C THR A 50 -22.59 -0.18 -15.13
N ASP A 51 -21.46 0.03 -15.77
CA ASP A 51 -20.34 -0.93 -15.82
C ASP A 51 -19.16 -0.36 -15.02
N GLY A 52 -18.64 -1.14 -14.08
CA GLY A 52 -17.58 -0.79 -13.12
C GLY A 52 -16.51 0.21 -13.57
N LEU A 53 -15.67 0.64 -12.67
CA LEU A 53 -14.60 1.61 -12.97
C LEU A 53 -13.68 1.06 -14.08
N ALA A 54 -13.42 1.87 -15.11
CA ALA A 54 -12.51 1.55 -16.19
C ALA A 54 -11.12 1.17 -15.62
N GLN A 55 -10.42 0.26 -16.29
CA GLN A 55 -9.02 0.01 -16.00
C GLN A 55 -8.21 1.29 -16.24
N TRP A 56 -7.11 1.46 -15.52
CA TRP A 56 -6.28 2.67 -15.63
C TRP A 56 -5.81 2.92 -17.08
N GLY A 57 -5.57 1.86 -17.88
CA GLY A 57 -5.18 1.96 -19.29
C GLY A 57 -6.25 2.57 -20.18
N ASP A 58 -7.53 2.46 -19.82
CA ASP A 58 -8.67 3.04 -20.54
C ASP A 58 -9.04 4.42 -20.00
N PHE A 59 -8.79 4.66 -18.69
CA PHE A 59 -9.04 5.95 -18.06
C PHE A 59 -8.04 7.03 -18.53
N PHE A 60 -6.74 6.71 -18.55
CA PHE A 60 -5.70 7.63 -19.03
C PHE A 60 -5.55 7.53 -20.54
N THR A 61 -5.79 8.61 -21.26
CA THR A 61 -5.82 8.63 -22.73
C THR A 61 -4.45 8.95 -23.36
N ASP A 62 -3.60 9.77 -22.68
CA ASP A 62 -2.29 10.16 -23.21
C ASP A 62 -1.32 8.96 -23.17
N PRO A 63 -0.75 8.55 -24.32
CA PRO A 63 0.14 7.40 -24.41
C PRO A 63 1.45 7.59 -23.62
N ARG A 64 1.93 8.83 -23.46
CA ARG A 64 3.15 9.14 -22.70
C ARG A 64 2.90 8.93 -21.20
N MET A 65 1.76 9.40 -20.70
CA MET A 65 1.33 9.19 -19.32
C MET A 65 1.14 7.71 -19.02
N ARG A 66 0.46 6.96 -19.90
CA ARG A 66 0.29 5.51 -19.75
C ARG A 66 1.62 4.77 -19.70
N GLU A 67 2.58 5.16 -20.55
CA GLU A 67 3.92 4.55 -20.52
C GLU A 67 4.64 4.85 -19.20
N LEU A 68 4.55 6.07 -18.67
CA LEU A 68 5.13 6.40 -17.36
C LEU A 68 4.48 5.64 -16.21
N ILE A 69 3.15 5.47 -16.24
CA ILE A 69 2.45 4.65 -15.26
C ILE A 69 2.93 3.19 -15.34
N ARG A 70 3.02 2.63 -16.55
CA ARG A 70 3.53 1.27 -16.77
C ARG A 70 4.97 1.10 -16.23
N LEU A 71 5.85 2.04 -16.50
CA LEU A 71 7.21 2.04 -15.97
C LEU A 71 7.25 2.16 -14.45
N GLY A 72 6.38 3.02 -13.88
CA GLY A 72 6.24 3.17 -12.43
C GLY A 72 5.77 1.89 -11.76
N LEU A 73 4.76 1.23 -12.30
CA LEU A 73 4.28 -0.05 -11.78
C LEU A 73 5.36 -1.15 -11.80
N MET A 74 6.30 -1.09 -12.74
CA MET A 74 7.42 -2.03 -12.81
C MET A 74 8.60 -1.67 -11.91
N ASN A 75 8.89 -0.38 -11.74
CA ASN A 75 10.16 0.07 -11.16
C ASN A 75 10.03 0.84 -9.84
N ASN A 76 8.82 1.30 -9.47
CA ASN A 76 8.62 2.06 -8.24
C ASN A 76 9.08 1.26 -7.02
N ARG A 77 9.89 1.89 -6.14
CA ARG A 77 10.52 1.22 -5.00
C ARG A 77 9.55 0.94 -3.86
N ASP A 78 8.57 1.82 -3.66
CA ASP A 78 7.56 1.67 -2.60
C ASP A 78 6.60 0.54 -2.95
N LEU A 79 6.18 0.44 -4.23
CA LEU A 79 5.37 -0.67 -4.71
C LEU A 79 6.11 -2.01 -4.63
N ARG A 80 7.42 -2.04 -4.96
CA ARG A 80 8.25 -3.24 -4.76
C ARG A 80 8.37 -3.63 -3.30
N SER A 81 8.55 -2.66 -2.41
CA SER A 81 8.58 -2.90 -0.97
C SER A 81 7.27 -3.49 -0.49
N ALA A 82 6.12 -2.93 -0.92
CA ALA A 82 4.80 -3.46 -0.62
C ALA A 82 4.61 -4.90 -1.15
N THR A 83 5.13 -5.21 -2.34
CA THR A 83 5.09 -6.58 -2.90
C THR A 83 5.87 -7.57 -2.03
N TYR A 84 7.08 -7.21 -1.59
CA TYR A 84 7.85 -8.07 -0.69
C TYR A 84 7.21 -8.19 0.71
N ALA A 85 6.51 -7.15 1.19
CA ALA A 85 5.73 -7.24 2.42
C ALA A 85 4.60 -8.28 2.31
N VAL A 86 3.95 -8.37 1.16
CA VAL A 86 2.94 -9.43 0.88
C VAL A 86 3.58 -10.81 0.88
N GLU A 87 4.74 -10.98 0.23
CA GLU A 87 5.48 -12.26 0.24
C GLU A 87 5.89 -12.66 1.65
N GLN A 88 6.36 -11.70 2.46
CA GLN A 88 6.70 -11.91 3.86
C GLN A 88 5.47 -12.34 4.69
N ALA A 89 4.35 -11.63 4.56
CA ALA A 89 3.11 -11.95 5.27
C ALA A 89 2.57 -13.33 4.86
N ARG A 90 2.66 -13.67 3.56
CA ARG A 90 2.30 -15.00 3.05
C ARG A 90 3.17 -16.09 3.64
N ALA A 91 4.48 -15.87 3.74
CA ALA A 91 5.40 -16.82 4.37
C ALA A 91 5.11 -16.98 5.87
N GLN A 92 4.80 -15.89 6.57
CA GLN A 92 4.41 -15.91 7.99
C GLN A 92 3.09 -16.67 8.21
N TYR A 93 2.11 -16.50 7.31
CA TYR A 93 0.91 -17.33 7.31
C TYR A 93 1.25 -18.81 7.09
N GLY A 94 2.21 -19.12 6.21
CA GLY A 94 2.72 -20.48 6.02
C GLY A 94 3.32 -21.09 7.29
N VAL A 95 4.07 -20.30 8.07
CA VAL A 95 4.60 -20.71 9.37
C VAL A 95 3.45 -21.02 10.35
N SER A 96 2.48 -20.11 10.49
CA SER A 96 1.34 -20.34 11.38
C SER A 96 0.48 -21.54 10.96
N ARG A 97 0.35 -21.77 9.65
CA ARG A 97 -0.34 -22.95 9.11
C ARG A 97 0.39 -24.25 9.43
N ALA A 98 1.73 -24.21 9.53
CA ALA A 98 2.51 -25.40 9.91
C ALA A 98 2.23 -25.85 11.34
N ASP A 99 1.83 -24.95 12.25
CA ASP A 99 1.46 -25.27 13.63
C ASP A 99 0.18 -26.15 13.73
N LEU A 100 -0.59 -26.26 12.65
CA LEU A 100 -1.71 -27.22 12.55
C LEU A 100 -1.23 -28.68 12.41
N PHE A 101 0.05 -28.92 12.15
CA PHE A 101 0.64 -30.23 11.96
C PHE A 101 1.75 -30.49 12.96
N PRO A 102 2.00 -31.77 13.34
CA PRO A 102 3.09 -32.10 14.23
C PRO A 102 4.45 -31.85 13.58
N THR A 103 5.38 -31.27 14.33
CA THR A 103 6.79 -31.16 13.92
C THR A 103 7.54 -32.43 14.29
N ILE A 104 8.15 -33.08 13.33
CA ILE A 104 8.97 -34.29 13.54
C ILE A 104 10.45 -33.91 13.40
N ALA A 105 11.24 -34.22 14.42
CA ALA A 105 12.67 -33.95 14.43
C ALA A 105 13.47 -35.22 14.68
N ALA A 106 14.64 -35.32 14.08
CA ALA A 106 15.66 -36.29 14.46
C ALA A 106 16.61 -35.65 15.47
N ALA A 107 16.89 -36.33 16.55
CA ALA A 107 17.82 -35.89 17.57
C ALA A 107 18.79 -37.03 17.92
N ALA A 108 20.04 -36.67 18.16
CA ALA A 108 21.04 -37.56 18.76
C ALA A 108 21.73 -36.80 19.89
N ASP A 109 21.76 -37.36 21.05
CA ASP A 109 22.31 -36.74 22.26
C ASP A 109 23.13 -37.74 23.09
N GLU A 110 24.11 -37.23 23.81
CA GLU A 110 24.83 -37.92 24.89
C GLU A 110 24.48 -37.19 26.21
N THR A 111 24.06 -37.93 27.17
CA THR A 111 23.89 -37.46 28.54
C THR A 111 24.87 -38.14 29.47
N ALA A 112 25.89 -37.39 29.91
CA ALA A 112 26.87 -37.85 30.91
C ALA A 112 26.48 -37.24 32.27
N SER A 113 26.26 -38.10 33.29
CA SER A 113 25.93 -37.65 34.63
C SER A 113 26.76 -38.37 35.69
N ARG A 114 27.18 -37.63 36.71
CA ARG A 114 27.85 -38.18 37.90
C ARG A 114 26.92 -38.03 39.09
N THR A 115 26.59 -39.20 39.72
CA THR A 115 25.77 -39.24 40.90
C THR A 115 26.69 -39.34 42.11
N PRO A 116 26.71 -38.35 43.02
CA PRO A 116 27.53 -38.38 44.23
C PRO A 116 27.09 -39.48 45.17
N ARG A 117 28.00 -39.96 46.03
CA ARG A 117 27.72 -41.01 47.03
C ARG A 117 26.54 -40.71 47.95
N SER A 118 26.33 -39.43 48.30
CA SER A 118 25.32 -38.97 49.23
C SER A 118 23.88 -39.13 48.71
N VAL A 119 23.66 -39.19 47.39
CA VAL A 119 22.35 -39.33 46.73
C VAL A 119 22.23 -40.61 45.90
N SER A 120 23.28 -41.40 45.80
CA SER A 120 23.27 -42.69 45.12
C SER A 120 22.55 -43.77 45.96
N ALA A 121 21.56 -44.46 45.37
CA ALA A 121 20.88 -45.57 46.00
C ALA A 121 21.83 -46.73 46.41
N SER A 122 22.95 -46.87 45.73
CA SER A 122 23.98 -47.89 46.06
C SER A 122 25.00 -47.43 47.12
N GLY A 123 24.94 -46.17 47.57
CA GLY A 123 25.90 -45.59 48.49
C GLY A 123 27.30 -45.44 47.91
N ARG A 124 27.46 -45.56 46.59
CA ARG A 124 28.70 -45.38 45.84
C ARG A 124 28.53 -44.30 44.80
N GLU A 125 29.61 -43.59 44.54
CA GLU A 125 29.65 -42.68 43.41
C GLU A 125 29.56 -43.47 42.10
N SER A 126 28.76 -42.99 41.15
CA SER A 126 28.62 -43.58 39.82
C SER A 126 28.62 -42.51 38.72
N THR A 127 29.25 -42.79 37.62
CA THR A 127 29.15 -41.99 36.37
C THR A 127 28.35 -42.84 35.40
N SER A 128 27.33 -42.29 34.80
CA SER A 128 26.58 -42.93 33.74
C SER A 128 26.67 -42.07 32.48
N GLN A 129 26.81 -42.70 31.35
CA GLN A 129 26.73 -42.14 30.03
C GLN A 129 25.58 -42.83 29.31
N VAL A 130 24.74 -42.05 28.61
CA VAL A 130 23.63 -42.58 27.83
C VAL A 130 23.66 -41.87 26.48
N TYR A 131 23.77 -42.65 25.44
CA TYR A 131 23.67 -42.21 24.07
C TYR A 131 22.28 -42.48 23.56
N THR A 132 21.64 -41.50 22.90
CA THR A 132 20.29 -41.64 22.35
C THR A 132 20.26 -41.14 20.92
N ALA A 133 19.60 -41.87 20.02
CA ALA A 133 19.28 -41.43 18.68
C ALA A 133 17.78 -41.69 18.45
N GLN A 134 17.02 -40.63 18.16
CA GLN A 134 15.57 -40.73 18.11
C GLN A 134 14.94 -39.88 17.01
N LEU A 135 13.77 -40.28 16.54
CA LEU A 135 12.82 -39.46 15.83
C LEU A 135 11.67 -39.14 16.78
N GLY A 136 11.33 -37.87 16.91
CA GLY A 136 10.33 -37.47 17.89
C GLY A 136 9.45 -36.31 17.41
N MET A 137 8.28 -36.27 17.98
CA MET A 137 7.32 -35.18 17.92
C MET A 137 7.22 -34.56 19.32
N THR A 138 7.45 -33.24 19.42
CA THR A 138 7.45 -32.54 20.71
C THR A 138 6.25 -31.62 20.83
N ALA A 139 5.45 -31.83 21.88
CA ALA A 139 4.39 -30.93 22.34
C ALA A 139 3.38 -30.48 21.24
N TYR A 140 3.03 -31.39 20.32
CA TYR A 140 1.97 -31.10 19.35
C TYR A 140 0.64 -30.86 20.05
N GLU A 141 0.03 -29.68 19.86
CA GLU A 141 -1.24 -29.31 20.50
C GLU A 141 -2.43 -29.80 19.67
N LEU A 142 -3.30 -30.62 20.32
CA LEU A 142 -4.59 -30.98 19.75
C LEU A 142 -5.57 -29.81 19.93
N ASP A 143 -5.91 -29.14 18.85
CA ASP A 143 -6.76 -27.96 18.87
C ASP A 143 -8.25 -28.30 18.97
N LEU A 144 -8.71 -28.60 20.16
CA LEU A 144 -10.12 -28.89 20.46
C LEU A 144 -10.98 -27.63 20.63
N PHE A 145 -10.37 -26.51 21.03
CA PHE A 145 -11.06 -25.27 21.38
C PHE A 145 -10.76 -24.11 20.41
N GLY A 146 -10.11 -24.38 19.30
CA GLY A 146 -9.86 -23.42 18.23
C GLY A 146 -8.72 -22.45 18.51
N ARG A 147 -7.83 -22.69 19.48
CA ARG A 147 -6.72 -21.79 19.78
C ARG A 147 -5.76 -21.67 18.57
N VAL A 148 -5.28 -22.79 18.06
CA VAL A 148 -4.31 -22.81 16.93
C VAL A 148 -4.99 -22.37 15.64
N ARG A 149 -6.24 -22.80 15.39
CA ARG A 149 -7.02 -22.36 14.24
C ARG A 149 -7.27 -20.86 14.24
N ASN A 150 -7.57 -20.26 15.40
CA ASN A 150 -7.77 -18.81 15.50
C ASN A 150 -6.47 -18.02 15.37
N LEU A 151 -5.31 -18.53 15.83
CA LEU A 151 -4.00 -17.95 15.54
C LEU A 151 -3.69 -18.00 14.04
N ASN A 152 -4.03 -19.11 13.39
CA ASN A 152 -3.87 -19.23 11.94
C ASN A 152 -4.80 -18.28 11.19
N GLU A 153 -6.06 -18.14 11.62
CA GLU A 153 -7.00 -17.16 11.05
C GLU A 153 -6.49 -15.73 11.25
N GLN A 154 -5.96 -15.40 12.41
CA GLN A 154 -5.36 -14.10 12.67
C GLN A 154 -4.22 -13.76 11.70
N THR A 155 -3.32 -14.72 11.46
CA THR A 155 -2.23 -14.53 10.48
C THR A 155 -2.71 -14.52 9.03
N LEU A 156 -3.76 -15.27 8.69
CA LEU A 156 -4.41 -15.20 7.38
C LEU A 156 -4.98 -13.80 7.14
N GLN A 157 -5.69 -13.25 8.12
CA GLN A 157 -6.26 -11.91 7.99
C GLN A 157 -5.18 -10.81 7.94
N ALA A 158 -4.06 -10.97 8.65
CA ALA A 158 -2.90 -10.08 8.51
C ALA A 158 -2.27 -10.16 7.10
N TYR A 159 -2.22 -11.33 6.48
CA TYR A 159 -1.81 -11.49 5.09
C TYR A 159 -2.79 -10.76 4.14
N MET A 160 -4.10 -10.95 4.29
CA MET A 160 -5.12 -10.27 3.49
C MET A 160 -5.08 -8.75 3.64
N GLN A 161 -4.82 -8.24 4.84
CA GLN A 161 -4.62 -6.83 5.11
C GLN A 161 -3.42 -6.27 4.32
N THR A 162 -2.30 -7.00 4.32
CA THR A 162 -1.09 -6.59 3.60
C THR A 162 -1.29 -6.62 2.08
N GLU A 163 -2.03 -7.59 1.56
CA GLU A 163 -2.39 -7.67 0.13
C GLU A 163 -3.28 -6.49 -0.27
N ALA A 164 -4.26 -6.14 0.55
CA ALA A 164 -5.11 -4.99 0.31
C ALA A 164 -4.31 -3.66 0.38
N ALA A 165 -3.36 -3.53 1.31
CA ALA A 165 -2.46 -2.40 1.39
C ALA A 165 -1.57 -2.26 0.14
N GLN A 166 -1.09 -3.36 -0.44
CA GLN A 166 -0.34 -3.36 -1.70
C GLN A 166 -1.20 -2.81 -2.86
N ARG A 167 -2.46 -3.24 -2.96
CA ARG A 167 -3.40 -2.72 -3.98
C ARG A 167 -3.64 -1.23 -3.80
N SER A 168 -3.77 -0.75 -2.57
CA SER A 168 -3.89 0.68 -2.26
C SER A 168 -2.63 1.45 -2.68
N MET A 169 -1.44 0.89 -2.44
CA MET A 169 -0.17 1.47 -2.90
C MET A 169 -0.10 1.55 -4.43
N GLN A 170 -0.55 0.51 -5.14
CA GLN A 170 -0.61 0.51 -6.60
C GLN A 170 -1.49 1.66 -7.14
N MET A 171 -2.69 1.84 -6.58
CA MET A 171 -3.57 2.97 -6.93
C MET A 171 -2.90 4.32 -6.66
N THR A 172 -2.22 4.44 -5.54
CA THR A 172 -1.49 5.65 -5.16
C THR A 172 -0.39 5.96 -6.17
N VAL A 173 0.45 4.99 -6.53
CA VAL A 173 1.52 5.17 -7.53
C VAL A 173 0.96 5.60 -8.89
N ILE A 174 -0.12 4.96 -9.36
CA ILE A 174 -0.79 5.32 -10.62
C ILE A 174 -1.23 6.79 -10.59
N THR A 175 -1.93 7.18 -9.54
CA THR A 175 -2.53 8.53 -9.45
C THR A 175 -1.49 9.61 -9.19
N GLU A 176 -0.47 9.33 -8.39
CA GLU A 176 0.63 10.28 -8.13
C GLU A 176 1.49 10.53 -9.38
N ILE A 177 1.77 9.49 -10.18
CA ILE A 177 2.45 9.68 -11.49
C ILE A 177 1.61 10.57 -12.39
N ALA A 178 0.30 10.31 -12.50
CA ALA A 178 -0.60 11.10 -13.34
C ALA A 178 -0.68 12.56 -12.88
N GLN A 179 -0.90 12.80 -11.57
CA GLN A 179 -0.99 14.16 -11.01
C GLN A 179 0.33 14.92 -11.13
N THR A 180 1.47 14.25 -10.91
CA THR A 180 2.80 14.88 -11.06
C THR A 180 3.11 15.20 -12.52
N TRP A 181 2.71 14.32 -13.45
CA TRP A 181 2.86 14.58 -14.89
C TRP A 181 2.01 15.78 -15.35
N LEU A 182 0.77 15.88 -14.90
CA LEU A 182 -0.11 17.03 -15.16
C LEU A 182 0.44 18.32 -14.56
N SER A 183 0.96 18.24 -13.34
CA SER A 183 1.62 19.35 -12.66
C SER A 183 2.89 19.81 -13.37
N LEU A 184 3.66 18.89 -13.95
CA LEU A 184 4.79 19.22 -14.82
C LEU A 184 4.33 19.97 -16.07
N GLY A 185 3.21 19.56 -16.67
CA GLY A 185 2.60 20.25 -17.81
C GLY A 185 2.21 21.68 -17.46
N ALA A 186 1.49 21.87 -16.37
CA ALA A 186 1.09 23.19 -15.88
C ALA A 186 2.31 24.07 -15.53
N ALA A 187 3.36 23.51 -14.92
CA ALA A 187 4.60 24.22 -14.62
C ALA A 187 5.33 24.68 -15.89
N LYS A 188 5.28 23.90 -16.99
CA LYS A 188 5.83 24.31 -18.29
C LYS A 188 5.03 25.46 -18.92
N ASP A 189 3.70 25.43 -18.80
CA ASP A 189 2.85 26.53 -19.25
C ASP A 189 3.10 27.82 -18.44
N LEU A 190 3.25 27.70 -17.12
CA LEU A 190 3.64 28.82 -16.25
C LEU A 190 5.03 29.36 -16.61
N LEU A 191 5.99 28.50 -16.94
CA LEU A 191 7.32 28.91 -17.40
C LEU A 191 7.23 29.66 -18.72
N LYS A 192 6.42 29.16 -19.66
CA LYS A 192 6.18 29.85 -20.96
C LYS A 192 5.57 31.23 -20.74
N LEU A 193 4.55 31.34 -19.90
CA LEU A 193 3.93 32.61 -19.54
C LEU A 193 4.94 33.56 -18.89
N ALA A 194 5.75 33.10 -17.94
CA ALA A 194 6.76 33.91 -17.26
C ALA A 194 7.85 34.38 -18.21
N ASN A 195 8.28 33.55 -19.18
CA ASN A 195 9.24 33.93 -20.22
C ASN A 195 8.66 35.03 -21.10
N GLN A 196 7.43 34.89 -21.62
CA GLN A 196 6.75 35.89 -22.44
C GLN A 196 6.57 37.22 -21.71
N THR A 197 6.18 37.16 -20.43
CA THR A 197 6.03 38.33 -19.56
C THR A 197 7.37 39.04 -19.37
N TYR A 198 8.43 38.31 -19.06
CA TYR A 198 9.77 38.86 -18.89
C TYR A 198 10.25 39.57 -20.18
N GLU A 199 10.11 38.92 -21.33
CA GLU A 199 10.48 39.52 -22.64
C GLU A 199 9.70 40.78 -22.91
N SER A 200 8.39 40.79 -22.69
CA SER A 200 7.53 41.98 -22.86
C SER A 200 7.95 43.11 -21.91
N GLN A 201 8.25 42.82 -20.65
CA GLN A 201 8.68 43.82 -19.65
C GLN A 201 10.05 44.42 -20.01
N VAL A 202 11.00 43.64 -20.53
CA VAL A 202 12.30 44.13 -21.00
C VAL A 202 12.13 45.05 -22.18
N GLN A 203 11.21 44.74 -23.10
CA GLN A 203 10.92 45.65 -24.25
C GLN A 203 10.27 46.94 -23.78
N SER A 204 9.32 46.88 -22.83
CA SER A 204 8.68 48.05 -22.23
C SER A 204 9.71 48.96 -21.53
N LEU A 205 10.63 48.37 -20.74
CA LEU A 205 11.69 49.13 -20.10
C LEU A 205 12.55 49.91 -21.12
N LYS A 206 13.00 49.27 -22.21
CA LYS A 206 13.79 49.93 -23.27
C LYS A 206 13.05 51.09 -23.87
N LEU A 207 11.75 51.00 -24.10
CA LEU A 207 10.93 52.09 -24.64
C LEU A 207 10.83 53.25 -23.65
N ILE A 208 10.66 52.98 -22.36
CA ILE A 208 10.56 54.01 -21.30
C ILE A 208 11.91 54.67 -21.09
N GLU A 209 13.02 53.94 -21.08
CA GLU A 209 14.37 54.51 -21.02
C GLU A 209 14.61 55.45 -22.18
N LYS A 210 14.21 55.07 -23.39
CA LYS A 210 14.33 55.93 -24.59
C LYS A 210 13.44 57.17 -24.50
N SER A 211 12.23 57.04 -23.99
CA SER A 211 11.33 58.19 -23.72
C SER A 211 11.88 59.12 -22.68
N TYR A 212 12.54 58.62 -21.64
CA TYR A 212 13.23 59.41 -20.62
C TYR A 212 14.42 60.17 -21.21
N GLU A 213 15.27 59.56 -22.03
CA GLU A 213 16.36 60.22 -22.76
C GLU A 213 15.87 61.42 -23.62
N LEU A 214 14.66 61.26 -24.18
CA LEU A 214 14.01 62.30 -24.97
C LEU A 214 13.21 63.32 -24.17
N GLY A 215 13.20 63.18 -22.82
CA GLY A 215 12.46 64.09 -21.90
C GLY A 215 10.95 63.87 -21.89
N ALA A 216 10.44 62.77 -22.45
CA ALA A 216 9.03 62.47 -22.54
C ALA A 216 8.52 61.54 -21.39
N SER A 217 9.42 60.96 -20.60
CA SER A 217 9.12 60.13 -19.42
C SER A 217 9.87 60.64 -18.18
N SER A 218 9.39 60.24 -17.00
CA SER A 218 10.04 60.58 -15.71
C SER A 218 10.99 59.46 -15.27
N GLN A 219 11.98 59.83 -14.40
CA GLN A 219 12.84 58.86 -13.69
C GLN A 219 12.04 57.86 -12.87
N LEU A 220 10.88 58.28 -12.33
CA LEU A 220 9.97 57.39 -11.61
C LEU A 220 9.44 56.26 -12.46
N GLU A 221 9.02 56.60 -13.70
CA GLU A 221 8.52 55.56 -14.63
C GLU A 221 9.60 54.54 -15.03
N VAL A 222 10.86 55.01 -15.22
CA VAL A 222 12.01 54.11 -15.43
C VAL A 222 12.18 53.15 -14.23
N GLN A 223 12.16 53.66 -13.00
CA GLN A 223 12.31 52.82 -11.81
C GLN A 223 11.12 51.84 -11.64
N GLN A 224 9.92 52.23 -11.96
CA GLN A 224 8.74 51.35 -12.01
C GLN A 224 8.91 50.22 -13.03
N ALA A 225 9.40 50.54 -14.23
CA ALA A 225 9.68 49.55 -15.28
C ALA A 225 10.79 48.57 -14.86
N VAL A 226 11.86 49.05 -14.20
CA VAL A 226 12.91 48.19 -13.64
C VAL A 226 12.34 47.24 -12.59
N THR A 227 11.42 47.72 -11.72
CA THR A 227 10.75 46.87 -10.72
C THR A 227 9.95 45.71 -11.36
N THR A 228 9.24 46.01 -12.48
CA THR A 228 8.45 44.95 -13.17
C THR A 228 9.33 43.93 -13.87
N VAL A 229 10.43 44.35 -14.49
CA VAL A 229 11.42 43.45 -15.10
C VAL A 229 12.03 42.54 -14.05
N ALA A 230 12.45 43.09 -12.88
CA ALA A 230 13.01 42.29 -11.80
C ALA A 230 11.99 41.29 -11.23
N SER A 231 10.71 41.69 -11.10
CA SER A 231 9.63 40.82 -10.65
C SER A 231 9.37 39.69 -11.67
N ALA A 232 9.31 40.00 -12.95
CA ALA A 232 9.14 39.00 -14.00
C ALA A 232 10.34 38.03 -14.10
N GLN A 233 11.55 38.49 -13.87
CA GLN A 233 12.76 37.67 -13.82
C GLN A 233 12.70 36.69 -12.58
N ALA A 234 12.23 37.16 -11.44
CA ALA A 234 12.05 36.31 -10.27
C ALA A 234 10.99 35.24 -10.52
N ALA A 235 9.85 35.59 -11.15
CA ALA A 235 8.81 34.65 -11.52
C ALA A 235 9.31 33.58 -12.52
N GLN A 236 10.12 34.00 -13.51
CA GLN A 236 10.77 33.09 -14.48
C GLN A 236 11.68 32.06 -13.76
N ALA A 237 12.52 32.54 -12.81
CA ALA A 237 13.41 31.67 -12.03
C ALA A 237 12.63 30.67 -11.17
N GLN A 238 11.52 31.14 -10.57
CA GLN A 238 10.61 30.28 -9.79
C GLN A 238 9.96 29.20 -10.65
N ALA A 239 9.43 29.56 -11.82
CA ALA A 239 8.80 28.60 -12.74
C ALA A 239 9.80 27.54 -13.25
N ARG A 240 11.04 27.95 -13.59
CA ARG A 240 12.12 27.00 -13.94
C ARG A 240 12.41 26.00 -12.83
N ARG A 241 12.45 26.48 -11.57
CA ARG A 241 12.64 25.61 -10.41
C ARG A 241 11.49 24.60 -10.28
N SER A 242 10.24 25.03 -10.42
CA SER A 242 9.07 24.16 -10.34
C SER A 242 9.10 23.05 -11.39
N VAL A 243 9.45 23.35 -12.64
CA VAL A 243 9.63 22.35 -13.71
C VAL A 243 10.67 21.30 -13.31
N SER A 244 11.82 21.75 -12.76
CA SER A 244 12.87 20.82 -12.31
C SER A 244 12.41 19.96 -11.14
N GLN A 245 11.66 20.53 -10.19
CA GLN A 245 11.15 19.81 -9.03
C GLN A 245 10.13 18.73 -9.43
N TYR A 246 9.17 19.05 -10.30
CA TYR A 246 8.20 18.05 -10.77
C TYR A 246 8.86 16.95 -11.62
N ARG A 247 9.87 17.28 -12.43
CA ARG A 247 10.66 16.27 -13.15
C ARG A 247 11.38 15.33 -12.18
N ASN A 248 12.01 15.86 -11.14
CA ASN A 248 12.69 15.06 -10.13
C ASN A 248 11.71 14.18 -9.36
N ALA A 249 10.54 14.70 -8.98
CA ALA A 249 9.49 13.93 -8.33
C ALA A 249 9.00 12.79 -9.24
N LEU A 250 8.81 13.06 -10.52
CA LEU A 250 8.38 12.04 -11.48
C LEU A 250 9.43 10.93 -11.66
N ASN A 251 10.73 11.26 -11.67
CA ASN A 251 11.82 10.28 -11.69
C ASN A 251 11.78 9.34 -10.47
N VAL A 252 11.47 9.88 -9.28
CA VAL A 252 11.33 9.08 -8.05
C VAL A 252 10.11 8.17 -8.13
N LEU A 253 8.96 8.70 -8.55
CA LEU A 253 7.72 7.93 -8.67
C LEU A 253 7.82 6.81 -9.71
N VAL A 254 8.46 7.09 -10.85
CA VAL A 254 8.71 6.08 -11.89
C VAL A 254 9.82 5.09 -11.47
N GLY A 255 10.71 5.48 -10.53
CA GLY A 255 11.80 4.66 -10.05
C GLY A 255 13.01 4.57 -10.98
N SER A 256 13.03 5.41 -12.04
CA SER A 256 14.13 5.54 -13.00
C SER A 256 14.12 6.92 -13.66
N PRO A 257 15.25 7.40 -14.22
CA PRO A 257 15.24 8.59 -15.05
C PRO A 257 14.26 8.41 -16.21
N ILE A 258 13.39 9.41 -16.42
CA ILE A 258 12.41 9.39 -17.51
C ILE A 258 13.02 9.94 -18.81
N ASP A 259 12.59 9.37 -19.93
CA ASP A 259 12.91 9.92 -21.25
C ASP A 259 12.21 11.28 -21.42
N PRO A 260 12.93 12.35 -21.84
CA PRO A 260 12.33 13.65 -22.09
C PRO A 260 11.15 13.64 -23.09
N SER A 261 11.09 12.64 -24.00
CA SER A 261 10.00 12.48 -24.95
C SER A 261 8.65 12.10 -24.26
N LEU A 262 8.71 11.53 -23.07
CA LEU A 262 7.52 11.17 -22.25
C LEU A 262 7.03 12.35 -21.41
N GLU A 263 7.78 13.46 -21.34
CA GLU A 263 7.32 14.64 -20.62
C GLU A 263 6.18 15.36 -21.38
N PRO A 264 5.22 15.98 -20.67
CA PRO A 264 4.21 16.81 -21.32
C PRO A 264 4.86 18.07 -21.92
N ASN A 265 4.33 18.53 -23.03
CA ASN A 265 4.79 19.83 -23.63
C ASN A 265 4.10 21.03 -22.95
N GLY A 266 3.01 20.83 -22.25
CA GLY A 266 2.17 21.74 -21.49
C GLY A 266 1.05 20.94 -20.85
N LEU A 267 0.09 21.61 -20.22
CA LEU A 267 -1.08 20.96 -19.63
C LEU A 267 -1.97 20.36 -20.75
N VAL A 268 -2.35 19.09 -20.59
CA VAL A 268 -3.17 18.36 -21.56
C VAL A 268 -4.56 18.15 -20.96
N ASP A 269 -5.55 18.91 -21.41
CA ASP A 269 -6.93 18.85 -20.90
C ASP A 269 -7.63 17.50 -21.22
N SER A 270 -7.21 16.81 -22.27
CA SER A 270 -7.75 15.51 -22.71
C SER A 270 -6.92 14.31 -22.26
N ALA A 271 -6.09 14.45 -21.21
CA ALA A 271 -5.23 13.37 -20.73
C ALA A 271 -5.99 12.23 -20.02
N THR A 272 -7.24 12.49 -19.63
CA THR A 272 -8.10 11.52 -18.96
C THR A 272 -9.48 11.49 -19.63
N ASN A 273 -10.10 10.31 -19.64
CA ASN A 273 -11.52 10.23 -19.93
C ASN A 273 -12.29 10.75 -18.70
N PRO A 274 -13.30 11.62 -18.89
CA PRO A 274 -14.14 12.00 -17.76
C PRO A 274 -14.80 10.77 -17.16
N VAL A 275 -14.66 10.60 -15.85
CA VAL A 275 -15.47 9.62 -15.13
C VAL A 275 -16.88 10.16 -15.15
N SER A 276 -17.76 9.51 -15.89
CA SER A 276 -19.20 9.84 -15.84
C SER A 276 -19.70 9.43 -14.45
N THR A 277 -19.75 10.40 -13.54
CA THR A 277 -20.14 10.15 -12.15
C THR A 277 -21.63 10.04 -12.03
N VAL A 278 -22.04 9.08 -11.25
CA VAL A 278 -23.43 8.76 -10.98
C VAL A 278 -23.85 9.47 -9.72
N SER A 279 -24.61 10.50 -9.88
CA SER A 279 -25.56 10.94 -8.86
C SER A 279 -26.44 9.74 -8.48
N GLY A 280 -26.31 9.23 -7.25
CA GLY A 280 -27.08 8.07 -6.77
C GLY A 280 -26.35 6.71 -6.76
N MET A 281 -25.03 6.68 -6.95
CA MET A 281 -24.22 5.47 -6.71
C MET A 281 -24.39 5.06 -5.24
N PRO A 282 -24.73 3.79 -4.93
CA PRO A 282 -24.79 3.33 -3.54
C PRO A 282 -23.44 3.48 -2.85
N SER A 283 -23.44 3.87 -1.59
CA SER A 283 -22.21 3.90 -0.76
C SER A 283 -21.52 2.52 -0.65
N GLU A 284 -22.20 1.45 -1.05
CA GLU A 284 -21.68 0.09 -1.15
C GLU A 284 -20.46 -0.05 -2.07
N VAL A 285 -20.27 0.84 -3.05
CA VAL A 285 -19.07 0.89 -3.90
C VAL A 285 -17.80 1.06 -3.06
N LEU A 286 -17.91 1.77 -1.94
CA LEU A 286 -16.78 1.93 -1.01
C LEU A 286 -16.25 0.60 -0.47
N LEU A 287 -17.08 -0.41 -0.31
CA LEU A 287 -16.67 -1.73 0.21
C LEU A 287 -15.71 -2.47 -0.74
N GLN A 288 -15.57 -2.02 -1.99
CA GLN A 288 -14.62 -2.56 -2.95
C GLN A 288 -13.24 -1.89 -2.86
N ARG A 289 -13.12 -0.81 -2.08
CA ARG A 289 -11.84 -0.11 -1.90
C ARG A 289 -10.85 -0.98 -1.12
N PRO A 290 -9.58 -1.04 -1.55
CA PRO A 290 -8.57 -1.82 -0.87
C PRO A 290 -8.28 -1.38 0.57
N ASP A 291 -8.35 -0.08 0.87
CA ASP A 291 -8.14 0.45 2.22
C ASP A 291 -9.25 0.00 3.20
N ILE A 292 -10.50 -0.07 2.74
CA ILE A 292 -11.61 -0.60 3.53
C ILE A 292 -11.48 -2.12 3.69
N ALA A 293 -11.06 -2.83 2.64
CA ALA A 293 -10.78 -4.27 2.73
C ALA A 293 -9.64 -4.56 3.74
N ALA A 294 -8.60 -3.71 3.79
CA ALA A 294 -7.53 -3.82 4.79
C ALA A 294 -8.06 -3.62 6.22
N ALA A 295 -8.91 -2.61 6.44
CA ALA A 295 -9.53 -2.35 7.74
C ALA A 295 -10.47 -3.51 8.17
N GLU A 296 -11.24 -4.08 7.23
CA GLU A 296 -12.07 -5.25 7.51
C GLU A 296 -11.24 -6.48 7.88
N ALA A 297 -10.13 -6.73 7.18
CA ALA A 297 -9.21 -7.81 7.52
C ALA A 297 -8.60 -7.64 8.92
N ALA A 298 -8.24 -6.41 9.30
CA ALA A 298 -7.78 -6.11 10.67
C ALA A 298 -8.86 -6.41 11.72
N LEU A 299 -10.11 -6.06 11.44
CA LEU A 299 -11.25 -6.36 12.32
C LEU A 299 -11.47 -7.88 12.46
N ARG A 300 -11.40 -8.63 11.38
CA ARG A 300 -11.50 -10.10 11.39
C ARG A 300 -10.35 -10.74 12.19
N SER A 301 -9.14 -10.21 12.06
CA SER A 301 -7.98 -10.62 12.84
C SER A 301 -8.21 -10.41 14.34
N ALA A 302 -8.74 -9.24 14.75
CA ALA A 302 -9.09 -8.94 16.13
C ALA A 302 -10.23 -9.85 16.66
N ASN A 303 -11.20 -10.17 15.82
CA ASN A 303 -12.28 -11.11 16.17
C ASN A 303 -11.74 -12.53 16.43
N ALA A 304 -10.83 -13.02 15.60
CA ALA A 304 -10.15 -14.31 15.80
C ALA A 304 -9.35 -14.34 17.11
N ASN A 305 -8.72 -13.23 17.49
CA ASN A 305 -7.96 -13.12 18.74
C ASN A 305 -8.82 -13.33 20.00
N ILE A 306 -10.10 -12.96 19.96
CA ILE A 306 -11.04 -13.29 21.07
C ILE A 306 -11.14 -14.80 21.23
N GLY A 307 -11.18 -15.56 20.14
CA GLY A 307 -11.20 -17.03 20.18
C GLY A 307 -9.94 -17.59 20.82
N VAL A 308 -8.77 -17.05 20.53
CA VAL A 308 -7.50 -17.41 21.18
C VAL A 308 -7.56 -17.12 22.69
N ALA A 309 -8.02 -15.93 23.09
CA ALA A 309 -8.13 -15.53 24.48
C ALA A 309 -9.14 -16.40 25.27
N ARG A 310 -10.27 -16.76 24.67
CA ARG A 310 -11.27 -17.66 25.27
C ARG A 310 -10.74 -19.08 25.40
N ALA A 311 -9.99 -19.58 24.41
CA ALA A 311 -9.40 -20.92 24.47
C ALA A 311 -8.43 -21.08 25.64
N ALA A 312 -7.79 -20.00 26.10
CA ALA A 312 -6.89 -20.02 27.26
C ALA A 312 -7.57 -20.36 28.62
N PHE A 313 -8.88 -20.41 28.69
CA PHE A 313 -9.64 -20.88 29.88
C PHE A 313 -9.91 -22.38 29.88
N PHE A 314 -9.70 -23.05 28.75
CA PHE A 314 -9.98 -24.45 28.52
C PHE A 314 -8.72 -25.30 28.61
N PRO A 315 -8.86 -26.64 28.79
CA PRO A 315 -7.71 -27.53 28.81
C PRO A 315 -6.95 -27.50 27.46
N SER A 316 -5.63 -27.40 27.52
CA SER A 316 -4.75 -27.69 26.38
C SER A 316 -4.29 -29.15 26.43
N ILE A 317 -4.31 -29.82 25.31
CA ILE A 317 -3.85 -31.20 25.17
C ILE A 317 -2.65 -31.19 24.23
N SER A 318 -1.48 -31.56 24.77
CA SER A 318 -0.27 -31.72 23.99
C SER A 318 0.15 -33.18 23.90
N LEU A 319 0.67 -33.56 22.72
CA LEU A 319 1.18 -34.87 22.44
C LEU A 319 2.69 -34.80 22.23
N THR A 320 3.43 -35.59 23.01
CA THR A 320 4.85 -35.81 22.80
C THR A 320 5.08 -37.28 22.53
N GLY A 321 5.85 -37.61 21.54
CA GLY A 321 6.18 -38.99 21.20
C GLY A 321 7.52 -39.10 20.57
N ALA A 322 8.25 -40.16 20.90
CA ALA A 322 9.52 -40.45 20.24
C ALA A 322 9.71 -41.98 20.12
N PHE A 323 10.46 -42.36 19.12
CA PHE A 323 10.97 -43.71 18.93
C PHE A 323 12.42 -43.66 18.44
N GLY A 324 13.23 -44.60 18.88
CA GLY A 324 14.64 -44.60 18.58
C GLY A 324 15.42 -45.69 19.24
N THR A 325 16.70 -45.47 19.44
CA THR A 325 17.62 -46.38 20.14
C THR A 325 18.36 -45.64 21.25
N THR A 326 18.63 -46.36 22.37
CA THR A 326 19.40 -45.82 23.48
C THR A 326 20.34 -46.87 23.99
N SER A 327 21.58 -46.49 24.36
CA SER A 327 22.61 -47.39 24.86
C SER A 327 23.56 -46.66 25.84
N THR A 328 24.20 -47.39 26.72
CA THR A 328 25.28 -46.88 27.60
C THR A 328 26.65 -46.82 26.89
N GLU A 329 26.78 -47.45 25.73
CA GLU A 329 27.97 -47.43 24.90
C GLU A 329 27.62 -46.98 23.50
N LEU A 330 28.39 -46.06 22.92
CA LEU A 330 28.17 -45.51 21.59
C LEU A 330 28.24 -46.59 20.47
N SER A 331 29.13 -47.59 20.66
CA SER A 331 29.28 -48.76 19.76
C SER A 331 28.01 -49.58 19.62
N ASP A 332 27.20 -49.61 20.68
CA ASP A 332 26.04 -50.48 20.78
C ASP A 332 24.73 -49.72 20.50
N LEU A 333 24.78 -48.47 20.19
CA LEU A 333 23.62 -47.60 19.99
C LEU A 333 22.59 -48.19 19.00
N PHE A 334 23.04 -48.84 17.95
CA PHE A 334 22.21 -49.45 16.93
C PHE A 334 22.17 -51.01 16.99
N SER A 335 22.59 -51.56 18.11
CA SER A 335 22.54 -53.01 18.35
C SER A 335 21.14 -53.53 18.59
N SER A 336 20.95 -54.85 18.44
CA SER A 336 19.66 -55.49 18.78
C SER A 336 19.31 -55.31 20.24
N GLY A 337 18.08 -54.85 20.52
CA GLY A 337 17.57 -54.66 21.89
C GLY A 337 17.73 -53.26 22.46
N THR A 338 18.31 -52.29 21.71
CA THR A 338 18.43 -50.89 22.15
C THR A 338 17.25 -50.00 21.76
N GLY A 339 16.26 -50.55 21.04
CA GLY A 339 15.08 -49.83 20.58
C GLY A 339 14.16 -49.41 21.75
N PHE A 340 13.72 -48.17 21.75
CA PHE A 340 12.73 -47.65 22.66
C PHE A 340 11.66 -46.82 21.95
N TRP A 341 10.52 -46.64 22.58
CA TRP A 341 9.51 -45.68 22.22
C TRP A 341 8.90 -45.06 23.46
N ASN A 342 8.45 -43.82 23.34
CA ASN A 342 7.63 -43.18 24.35
C ASN A 342 6.44 -42.45 23.70
N PHE A 343 5.35 -42.34 24.41
CA PHE A 343 4.18 -41.55 24.03
C PHE A 343 3.59 -40.93 25.28
N VAL A 344 3.64 -39.58 25.35
CA VAL A 344 3.26 -38.82 26.54
C VAL A 344 2.19 -37.80 26.16
N PRO A 345 0.90 -38.16 26.21
CA PRO A 345 -0.18 -37.18 26.15
C PRO A 345 -0.22 -36.41 27.48
N GLN A 346 -0.27 -35.08 27.39
CA GLN A 346 -0.36 -34.21 28.55
C GLN A 346 -1.60 -33.33 28.45
N ILE A 347 -2.40 -33.26 29.50
CA ILE A 347 -3.55 -32.36 29.63
C ILE A 347 -3.19 -31.32 30.68
N SER A 348 -3.28 -30.01 30.33
CA SER A 348 -3.05 -28.92 31.27
C SER A 348 -4.29 -28.01 31.30
N LEU A 349 -4.86 -27.85 32.49
CA LEU A 349 -5.98 -26.94 32.75
C LEU A 349 -5.54 -25.89 33.77
N PRO A 350 -5.49 -24.59 33.42
CA PRO A 350 -5.15 -23.56 34.38
C PRO A 350 -6.32 -23.30 35.32
N ILE A 351 -6.14 -23.65 36.62
CA ILE A 351 -7.15 -23.44 37.66
C ILE A 351 -7.09 -22.01 38.22
N PHE A 352 -5.89 -21.47 38.37
CA PHE A 352 -5.67 -20.13 38.89
C PHE A 352 -4.53 -19.44 38.16
N THR A 353 -4.83 -18.31 37.54
CA THR A 353 -3.87 -17.53 36.73
C THR A 353 -3.64 -16.11 37.27
N GLY A 354 -4.09 -15.82 38.49
CA GLY A 354 -3.98 -14.48 39.08
C GLY A 354 -4.71 -13.39 38.27
N GLY A 355 -5.78 -13.74 37.55
CA GLY A 355 -6.55 -12.82 36.73
C GLY A 355 -6.03 -12.63 35.30
N ARG A 356 -4.87 -13.22 34.94
CA ARG A 356 -4.24 -13.03 33.59
C ARG A 356 -5.18 -13.39 32.43
N ASN A 357 -5.87 -14.52 32.49
CA ASN A 357 -6.75 -14.93 31.39
C ASN A 357 -7.95 -13.99 31.23
N VAL A 358 -8.51 -13.50 32.37
CA VAL A 358 -9.59 -12.52 32.35
C VAL A 358 -9.11 -11.20 31.72
N ALA A 359 -7.94 -10.70 32.12
CA ALA A 359 -7.36 -9.48 31.60
C ALA A 359 -7.03 -9.62 30.09
N ASN A 360 -6.50 -10.77 29.64
CA ASN A 360 -6.24 -11.03 28.23
C ASN A 360 -7.53 -11.05 27.40
N LEU A 361 -8.60 -11.66 27.90
CA LEU A 361 -9.89 -11.63 27.21
C LEU A 361 -10.46 -10.21 27.13
N GLN A 362 -10.42 -9.44 28.23
CA GLN A 362 -10.86 -8.05 28.22
C GLN A 362 -10.04 -7.20 27.24
N ALA A 363 -8.73 -7.44 27.18
CA ALA A 363 -7.86 -6.75 26.20
C ALA A 363 -8.23 -7.13 24.75
N ALA A 364 -8.49 -8.40 24.46
CA ALA A 364 -8.91 -8.85 23.13
C ALA A 364 -10.29 -8.28 22.73
N GLU A 365 -11.25 -8.23 23.65
CA GLU A 365 -12.56 -7.63 23.41
C GLU A 365 -12.48 -6.11 23.21
N ALA A 366 -11.61 -5.42 23.95
CA ALA A 366 -11.35 -3.99 23.75
C ALA A 366 -10.67 -3.73 22.40
N ALA A 367 -9.71 -4.56 22.00
CA ALA A 367 -9.05 -4.48 20.70
C ALA A 367 -10.02 -4.69 19.53
N GLN A 368 -10.96 -5.63 19.67
CA GLN A 368 -12.01 -5.85 18.65
C GLN A 368 -12.93 -4.62 18.54
N LYS A 369 -13.34 -3.99 19.65
CA LYS A 369 -14.14 -2.76 19.61
C LYS A 369 -13.37 -1.58 18.98
N ALA A 370 -12.07 -1.47 19.26
CA ALA A 370 -11.21 -0.48 18.60
C ALA A 370 -11.15 -0.74 17.09
N ALA A 371 -10.97 -1.99 16.66
CA ALA A 371 -10.95 -2.35 15.25
C ALA A 371 -12.30 -2.10 14.53
N VAL A 372 -13.45 -2.21 15.23
CA VAL A 372 -14.76 -1.78 14.69
C VAL A 372 -14.74 -0.28 14.44
N ALA A 373 -14.32 0.53 15.42
CA ALA A 373 -14.25 1.98 15.27
C ALA A 373 -13.29 2.41 14.17
N ASP A 374 -12.16 1.72 14.01
CA ASP A 374 -11.21 1.96 12.92
C ASP A 374 -11.80 1.63 11.55
N TYR A 375 -12.55 0.53 11.43
CA TYR A 375 -13.27 0.14 10.21
C TYR A 375 -14.35 1.18 9.85
N GLU A 376 -15.17 1.60 10.83
CA GLU A 376 -16.18 2.64 10.64
C GLU A 376 -15.54 3.98 10.24
N SER A 377 -14.43 4.36 10.86
CA SER A 377 -13.65 5.57 10.52
C SER A 377 -13.10 5.50 9.08
N ALA A 378 -12.63 4.33 8.64
CA ALA A 378 -12.16 4.15 7.27
C ALA A 378 -13.30 4.37 6.25
N ILE A 379 -14.50 3.85 6.53
CA ILE A 379 -15.68 4.07 5.68
C ILE A 379 -16.07 5.56 5.66
N GLN A 380 -16.09 6.23 6.83
CA GLN A 380 -16.43 7.65 6.90
C GLN A 380 -15.44 8.52 6.13
N LYS A 381 -14.14 8.25 6.23
CA LYS A 381 -13.10 8.96 5.47
C LYS A 381 -13.27 8.72 3.96
N ALA A 382 -13.50 7.49 3.56
CA ALA A 382 -13.72 7.16 2.16
C ALA A 382 -14.98 7.84 1.62
N PHE A 383 -16.07 7.90 2.41
CA PHE A 383 -17.27 8.63 2.06
C PHE A 383 -17.01 10.13 1.89
N GLN A 384 -16.27 10.73 2.84
CA GLN A 384 -15.88 12.14 2.76
C GLN A 384 -15.03 12.40 1.50
N GLU A 385 -14.01 11.58 1.22
CA GLU A 385 -13.14 11.75 0.05
C GLU A 385 -13.92 11.76 -1.26
N VAL A 386 -14.92 10.88 -1.40
CA VAL A 386 -15.78 10.85 -2.58
C VAL A 386 -16.69 12.07 -2.62
N ALA A 387 -17.32 12.46 -1.50
CA ALA A 387 -18.16 13.65 -1.43
C ALA A 387 -17.38 14.92 -1.80
N ASP A 388 -16.16 15.09 -1.28
CA ASP A 388 -15.28 16.21 -1.59
C ASP A 388 -14.88 16.22 -3.09
N ALA A 389 -14.58 15.06 -3.66
CA ALA A 389 -14.24 14.94 -5.08
C ALA A 389 -15.44 15.25 -6.00
N LEU A 390 -16.65 14.84 -5.63
CA LEU A 390 -17.89 15.17 -6.35
C LEU A 390 -18.19 16.66 -6.28
N ALA A 391 -18.05 17.29 -5.11
CA ALA A 391 -18.26 18.73 -4.94
C ALA A 391 -17.25 19.54 -5.77
N MET A 392 -16.00 19.09 -5.84
CA MET A 392 -14.98 19.72 -6.70
C MET A 392 -15.31 19.57 -8.17
N GLU A 393 -15.71 18.39 -8.63
CA GLU A 393 -16.08 18.13 -10.03
C GLU A 393 -17.29 18.97 -10.44
N GLY A 394 -18.29 19.06 -9.59
CA GLY A 394 -19.50 19.84 -9.86
C GLY A 394 -19.28 21.35 -9.96
N THR A 395 -18.23 21.90 -9.37
CA THR A 395 -17.98 23.36 -9.30
C THR A 395 -16.83 23.84 -10.19
N VAL A 396 -15.82 23.01 -10.42
CA VAL A 396 -14.59 23.40 -11.14
C VAL A 396 -14.87 23.80 -12.59
N GLY A 397 -15.89 23.27 -13.22
CA GLY A 397 -16.31 23.61 -14.58
C GLY A 397 -16.78 25.07 -14.70
N ASP A 398 -17.55 25.55 -13.76
CA ASP A 398 -18.05 26.93 -13.76
C ASP A 398 -16.95 27.91 -13.29
N GLU A 399 -16.13 27.52 -12.32
CA GLU A 399 -14.91 28.27 -11.97
C GLU A 399 -14.02 28.46 -13.20
N LEU A 400 -13.74 27.42 -13.97
CA LEU A 400 -12.92 27.51 -15.18
C LEU A 400 -13.51 28.46 -16.21
N LYS A 401 -14.82 28.43 -16.46
CA LYS A 401 -15.50 29.39 -17.37
C LYS A 401 -15.35 30.83 -16.90
N ALA A 402 -15.46 31.07 -15.58
CA ALA A 402 -15.29 32.40 -15.01
C ALA A 402 -13.84 32.87 -15.11
N GLN A 403 -12.87 32.02 -14.81
CA GLN A 403 -11.44 32.34 -14.93
C GLN A 403 -11.02 32.57 -16.39
N GLN A 404 -11.58 31.86 -17.35
CA GLN A 404 -11.33 32.09 -18.78
C GLN A 404 -11.82 33.48 -19.17
N LYS A 405 -13.05 33.87 -18.78
CA LYS A 405 -13.57 35.21 -19.05
C LYS A 405 -12.72 36.31 -18.42
N LEU A 406 -12.24 36.07 -17.19
CA LEU A 406 -11.37 37.00 -16.47
C LEU A 406 -10.03 37.20 -17.25
N ALA A 407 -9.41 36.07 -17.66
CA ALA A 407 -8.16 36.12 -18.42
C ALA A 407 -8.33 36.85 -19.77
N ASP A 408 -9.42 36.58 -20.48
CA ASP A 408 -9.72 37.24 -21.78
C ASP A 408 -9.97 38.74 -21.57
N ALA A 409 -10.74 39.15 -20.56
CA ALA A 409 -11.04 40.54 -20.25
C ALA A 409 -9.80 41.33 -19.79
N THR A 410 -8.92 40.72 -18.96
CA THR A 410 -7.69 41.36 -18.53
C THR A 410 -6.67 41.45 -19.63
N ALA A 411 -6.61 40.50 -20.57
CA ALA A 411 -5.75 40.58 -21.77
C ALA A 411 -6.21 41.74 -22.66
N GLU A 412 -7.50 41.90 -22.91
CA GLU A 412 -8.02 43.02 -23.71
C GLU A 412 -7.86 44.36 -22.98
N SER A 413 -8.06 44.43 -21.68
CA SER A 413 -7.76 45.62 -20.88
C SER A 413 -6.29 46.05 -21.00
N LEU A 414 -5.39 45.09 -20.93
CA LEU A 414 -3.95 45.35 -21.13
C LEU A 414 -3.69 45.92 -22.54
N ARG A 415 -4.22 45.27 -23.57
CA ARG A 415 -4.04 45.73 -24.96
C ARG A 415 -4.53 47.16 -25.15
N LEU A 416 -5.74 47.48 -24.61
CA LEU A 416 -6.30 48.84 -24.72
C LEU A 416 -5.50 49.88 -23.91
N SER A 417 -5.05 49.52 -22.69
CA SER A 417 -4.24 50.46 -21.88
C SER A 417 -2.88 50.74 -22.52
N GLU A 418 -2.24 49.78 -23.17
CA GLU A 418 -1.00 49.96 -23.91
C GLU A 418 -1.19 50.87 -25.15
N GLU A 419 -2.29 50.70 -25.92
CA GLU A 419 -2.61 51.54 -27.04
C GLU A 419 -2.88 52.99 -26.60
N ARG A 420 -3.67 53.21 -25.53
CA ARG A 420 -3.94 54.52 -24.99
C ARG A 420 -2.68 55.23 -24.47
N TYR A 421 -1.79 54.49 -23.81
CA TYR A 421 -0.50 54.98 -23.34
C TYR A 421 0.38 55.43 -24.51
N LYS A 422 0.52 54.62 -25.58
CA LYS A 422 1.26 54.96 -26.79
C LYS A 422 0.74 56.23 -27.46
N ASN A 423 -0.54 56.52 -27.35
CA ASN A 423 -1.17 57.69 -27.87
C ASN A 423 -1.20 58.89 -26.87
N GLY A 424 -0.57 58.76 -25.71
CA GLY A 424 -0.51 59.82 -24.69
C GLY A 424 -1.81 60.07 -23.95
N ALA A 425 -2.80 59.18 -24.06
CA ALA A 425 -4.13 59.30 -23.45
C ALA A 425 -4.28 58.56 -22.12
N GLU A 426 -3.23 57.90 -21.66
CA GLU A 426 -3.24 57.11 -20.41
C GLU A 426 -1.89 57.18 -19.70
N SER A 427 -1.85 56.95 -18.37
CA SER A 427 -0.63 56.91 -17.62
C SER A 427 0.05 55.53 -17.72
N TYR A 428 1.39 55.50 -17.56
CA TYR A 428 2.12 54.25 -17.48
C TYR A 428 1.70 53.38 -16.29
N LEU A 429 1.26 54.01 -15.18
CA LEU A 429 0.76 53.26 -14.01
C LEU A 429 -0.44 52.37 -14.36
N THR A 430 -1.36 52.87 -15.21
CA THR A 430 -2.54 52.08 -15.65
C THR A 430 -2.10 50.86 -16.46
N VAL A 431 -1.06 51.01 -17.32
CA VAL A 431 -0.48 49.89 -18.05
C VAL A 431 0.11 48.85 -17.10
N LEU A 432 0.88 49.27 -16.09
CA LEU A 432 1.46 48.40 -15.08
C LEU A 432 0.40 47.59 -14.31
N ASP A 433 -0.68 48.26 -13.93
CA ASP A 433 -1.78 47.58 -13.20
C ASP A 433 -2.51 46.58 -14.11
N SER A 434 -2.75 46.92 -15.39
CA SER A 434 -3.31 46.00 -16.39
C SER A 434 -2.39 44.80 -16.65
N GLN A 435 -1.07 45.01 -16.72
CA GLN A 435 -0.09 43.94 -16.87
C GLN A 435 -0.09 42.97 -15.69
N ARG A 436 -0.11 43.49 -14.45
CA ARG A 436 -0.19 42.67 -13.24
C ARG A 436 -1.50 41.86 -13.18
N ALA A 437 -2.62 42.52 -13.47
CA ALA A 437 -3.93 41.88 -13.50
C ALA A 437 -3.98 40.75 -14.55
N ASN A 438 -3.51 40.99 -15.77
CA ASN A 438 -3.45 39.97 -16.83
C ASN A 438 -2.54 38.79 -16.45
N PHE A 439 -1.32 39.06 -15.96
CA PHE A 439 -0.40 38.00 -15.54
C PHE A 439 -1.00 37.14 -14.45
N SER A 440 -1.60 37.74 -13.40
CA SER A 440 -2.28 37.04 -12.32
C SER A 440 -3.47 36.21 -12.81
N ALA A 441 -4.29 36.76 -13.68
CA ALA A 441 -5.46 36.06 -14.25
C ALA A 441 -5.01 34.83 -15.08
N GLN A 442 -3.97 34.95 -15.88
CA GLN A 442 -3.43 33.83 -16.67
C GLN A 442 -2.80 32.74 -15.79
N GLN A 443 -2.08 33.13 -14.70
CA GLN A 443 -1.58 32.16 -13.72
C GLN A 443 -2.72 31.39 -13.05
N THR A 444 -3.77 32.10 -12.63
CA THR A 444 -4.96 31.47 -11.99
C THR A 444 -5.67 30.56 -12.99
N LEU A 445 -5.82 30.95 -14.24
CA LEU A 445 -6.42 30.13 -15.28
C LEU A 445 -5.65 28.80 -15.47
N ILE A 446 -4.31 28.83 -15.52
CA ILE A 446 -3.49 27.62 -15.63
C ILE A 446 -3.70 26.73 -14.40
N SER A 447 -3.74 27.29 -13.19
CA SER A 447 -3.97 26.51 -11.96
C SER A 447 -5.37 25.91 -11.91
N THR A 448 -6.41 26.64 -12.35
CA THR A 448 -7.78 26.13 -12.40
C THR A 448 -7.94 25.03 -13.46
N LYS A 449 -7.27 25.15 -14.61
CA LYS A 449 -7.20 24.06 -15.61
C LYS A 449 -6.55 22.82 -15.03
N LEU A 450 -5.44 22.97 -14.30
CA LEU A 450 -4.81 21.84 -13.60
C LEU A 450 -5.75 21.22 -12.57
N SER A 451 -6.40 22.04 -11.74
CA SER A 451 -7.39 21.56 -10.74
C SER A 451 -8.51 20.75 -11.38
N ARG A 452 -9.01 21.17 -12.54
CA ARG A 452 -10.05 20.41 -13.26
C ARG A 452 -9.55 19.02 -13.70
N VAL A 453 -8.37 18.91 -14.30
CA VAL A 453 -7.88 17.60 -14.79
C VAL A 453 -7.49 16.70 -13.62
N THR A 454 -6.91 17.28 -12.56
CA THR A 454 -6.57 16.50 -11.36
C THR A 454 -7.78 16.08 -10.55
N SER A 455 -8.91 16.79 -10.61
CA SER A 455 -10.17 16.35 -9.96
C SER A 455 -10.68 15.03 -10.53
N PHE A 456 -10.58 14.82 -11.85
CA PHE A 456 -10.93 13.54 -12.47
C PHE A 456 -10.02 12.39 -11.97
N VAL A 457 -8.71 12.64 -11.85
CA VAL A 457 -7.76 11.64 -11.33
C VAL A 457 -8.06 11.32 -9.86
N THR A 458 -8.39 12.34 -9.07
CA THR A 458 -8.76 12.18 -7.67
C THR A 458 -10.06 11.37 -7.54
N LEU A 459 -11.09 11.73 -8.31
CA LEU A 459 -12.35 11.03 -8.32
C LEU A 459 -12.17 9.54 -8.71
N TYR A 460 -11.37 9.27 -9.73
CA TYR A 460 -11.01 7.91 -10.14
C TYR A 460 -10.38 7.13 -8.98
N LYS A 461 -9.40 7.73 -8.26
CA LYS A 461 -8.76 7.13 -7.09
C LYS A 461 -9.75 6.81 -5.98
N VAL A 462 -10.54 7.80 -5.54
CA VAL A 462 -11.40 7.65 -4.36
C VAL A 462 -12.58 6.70 -4.59
N LEU A 463 -12.95 6.47 -5.85
CA LEU A 463 -13.90 5.43 -6.23
C LEU A 463 -13.29 4.02 -6.29
N GLY A 464 -11.97 3.88 -6.11
CA GLY A 464 -11.28 2.58 -6.15
C GLY A 464 -10.74 2.19 -7.51
N GLY A 465 -10.64 3.13 -8.46
CA GLY A 465 -10.08 2.90 -9.80
C GLY A 465 -8.61 2.49 -9.75
N GLY A 466 -8.22 1.53 -10.60
CA GLY A 466 -6.85 1.00 -10.63
C GLY A 466 -6.53 -0.05 -9.56
N SER A 467 -7.52 -0.45 -8.75
CA SER A 467 -7.35 -1.51 -7.73
C SER A 467 -7.33 -2.93 -8.30
N GLN A 468 -7.80 -3.10 -9.54
CA GLN A 468 -7.76 -4.40 -10.21
C GLN A 468 -6.33 -4.71 -10.65
N LEU A 469 -5.80 -5.83 -10.19
CA LEU A 469 -4.53 -6.35 -10.69
C LEU A 469 -4.73 -6.72 -12.18
N GLU A 470 -3.90 -6.16 -13.06
CA GLU A 470 -3.79 -6.74 -14.39
C GLU A 470 -3.42 -8.22 -14.25
N PRO A 471 -4.07 -9.14 -14.99
CA PRO A 471 -3.64 -10.54 -14.98
C PRO A 471 -2.14 -10.56 -15.32
N GLN A 472 -1.34 -11.16 -14.44
CA GLN A 472 0.12 -11.32 -14.60
C GLN A 472 0.44 -12.18 -15.84
N ALA A 473 0.19 -11.69 -17.04
CA ALA A 473 0.58 -12.34 -18.28
C ALA A 473 2.09 -12.17 -18.61
N ALA A 474 2.83 -11.39 -17.82
CA ALA A 474 4.22 -11.05 -18.13
C ALA A 474 5.30 -11.63 -17.19
N GLN A 475 4.94 -12.29 -16.07
CA GLN A 475 5.95 -12.83 -15.14
C GLN A 475 6.24 -14.34 -15.33
N SER A 476 5.48 -15.06 -16.18
CA SER A 476 5.73 -16.48 -16.47
C SER A 476 6.91 -16.74 -17.42
N GLY A 477 7.48 -15.72 -18.03
CA GLY A 477 8.64 -15.85 -18.92
C GLY A 477 10.00 -15.95 -18.23
N GLN A 478 10.14 -15.48 -16.98
CA GLN A 478 11.41 -15.52 -16.25
C GLN A 478 11.55 -16.71 -15.29
N ALA A 479 10.48 -17.30 -14.85
CA ALA A 479 10.53 -18.49 -13.98
C ALA A 479 10.85 -19.79 -14.76
N GLN A 480 10.68 -19.84 -16.06
CA GLN A 480 11.03 -21.01 -16.89
C GLN A 480 12.50 -21.02 -17.35
N ALA A 481 13.22 -19.89 -17.29
CA ALA A 481 14.63 -19.82 -17.68
C ALA A 481 15.59 -20.35 -16.60
N VAL A 482 15.14 -20.49 -15.34
CA VAL A 482 15.98 -20.98 -14.23
C VAL A 482 15.83 -22.49 -13.98
N GLN A 483 14.80 -23.14 -14.54
CA GLN A 483 14.60 -24.59 -14.43
C GLN A 483 15.19 -25.41 -15.60
N GLY A 484 15.76 -24.77 -16.62
CA GLY A 484 16.31 -25.41 -17.80
C GLY A 484 17.75 -25.93 -17.67
N ASP A 485 18.54 -25.46 -16.69
CA ASP A 485 19.97 -25.75 -16.60
C ASP A 485 20.40 -26.79 -15.53
N ALA A 486 19.47 -27.48 -14.89
CA ALA A 486 19.77 -28.42 -13.81
C ALA A 486 19.58 -29.92 -14.17
N VAL A 487 19.33 -30.27 -15.43
CA VAL A 487 19.25 -31.67 -15.86
C VAL A 487 20.07 -31.87 -17.15
N GLY A 488 21.34 -32.18 -16.99
CA GLY A 488 22.16 -32.56 -18.15
C GLY A 488 23.67 -32.67 -17.90
N THR A 489 24.12 -33.49 -16.94
CA THR A 489 25.45 -34.14 -17.01
C THR A 489 25.49 -35.32 -16.06
N ASN A 490 25.09 -36.47 -16.54
CA ASN A 490 25.62 -37.76 -16.07
C ASN A 490 25.55 -38.76 -17.22
N GLY A 491 26.70 -39.21 -17.69
CA GLY A 491 26.75 -40.39 -18.50
C GLY A 491 27.97 -40.49 -19.42
N SER A 492 28.88 -41.38 -19.02
CA SER A 492 29.85 -42.13 -19.83
C SER A 492 31.05 -41.35 -20.44
N SER A 493 32.23 -41.85 -20.44
CA SER A 493 32.79 -43.18 -20.28
C SER A 493 34.33 -43.08 -20.16
N LEU A 494 34.87 -44.02 -19.45
CA LEU A 494 36.29 -44.41 -19.42
C LEU A 494 36.79 -44.83 -20.85
N ALA A 495 37.99 -44.37 -21.25
CA ALA A 495 39.04 -45.06 -21.96
C ALA A 495 40.08 -44.05 -22.47
N GLY A 496 41.32 -44.05 -21.93
CA GLY A 496 42.36 -44.84 -22.56
C GLY A 496 43.42 -43.95 -23.16
N SER A 497 44.68 -44.11 -22.59
CA SER A 497 46.01 -44.02 -23.25
C SER A 497 46.49 -42.62 -23.68
N GLY A 498 47.54 -42.13 -23.06
CA GLY A 498 48.90 -42.43 -23.56
C GLY A 498 49.59 -41.20 -24.11
N ASN A 499 50.64 -40.85 -23.42
CA ASN A 499 51.94 -40.47 -24.00
C ASN A 499 52.27 -39.05 -24.46
N GLU A 500 53.33 -38.61 -23.83
CA GLU A 500 54.50 -37.87 -24.34
C GLU A 500 54.51 -36.34 -24.53
N ARG A 501 55.43 -35.82 -23.71
CA ARG A 501 56.44 -34.77 -24.05
C ARG A 501 55.98 -33.36 -24.44
N SER A 502 56.29 -32.40 -23.67
CA SER A 502 57.53 -31.58 -23.62
C SER A 502 57.38 -30.55 -22.48
#